data_47f71c44578851d7372c119f29c9ceb8
#
_entry.id   47f71c44578851d7372c119f29c9ceb8
#
_cell.length_a   1.000
_cell.length_b   1.000
_cell.length_c   1.000
_cell.angle_alpha   90.00
_cell.angle_beta   90.00
_cell.angle_gamma   90.00
#
_symmetry.space_group_name_H-M   'P 1'
#
loop_
_entity.id
_entity.type
_entity.pdbx_description
1 polymer ?
#
loop_
_entity_poly.entity_id
_entity_poly.type
_entity_poly.pdbx_seq_one_letter_code
_entity_poly.pdbx_strand_id
1 'polypeptide(L)'
;MYYTEKKKQIQTLNRRTLVLFLGKLSIFSVIGWRLFDIQIINSKKYKTLSNENQIDIEILYPIRGDIKDRNQKLIATNKKVYDLYIVPEQTADLNETLNNLNYFVSFDFKKKRKVIELSKKVKKFENIKVLENLEWRILELIEVNKNHLPGLHLQEDYQRIYPHNQYLSHILGYTSQPTQIDLNLPYISKMPKLNIGTTGLEKYLNEDLIGKAGKREIEVNASGRVIREISSQPSKKGQDFIISIDHRVQQFCYYLLEKHKAGSIVVLDIQSGEIISMVSTPSFNPNLIIKKPNLDYWKTLINNPLSPLINRCIEGLYSPGSTFKMIVALAGLKYKKINSDHTEFCEGKIEFGDRLYHCWKKKGHGRMNVESAIKESCDVFFYELSKKIGINKIA
;
A
#
# COMPACT_ATOMS: atom_id res chain seq x y z
N MET A 1 54.56 78.23 -22.22
CA MET A 1 53.20 77.83 -21.78
C MET A 1 52.81 76.40 -22.25
N TYR A 2 53.15 76.02 -23.42
CA TYR A 2 52.81 74.71 -24.00
C TYR A 2 53.49 73.47 -23.33
N TYR A 3 54.69 73.65 -22.80
CA TYR A 3 55.49 72.60 -22.14
C TYR A 3 54.96 72.26 -20.76
N THR A 4 54.38 73.23 -20.03
CA THR A 4 53.82 73.04 -18.70
C THR A 4 52.45 72.36 -18.73
N GLU A 5 51.65 72.58 -19.73
CA GLU A 5 50.34 71.90 -19.93
C GLU A 5 50.52 70.42 -20.28
N LYS A 6 51.47 70.10 -21.18
CA LYS A 6 51.80 68.75 -21.55
C LYS A 6 52.32 67.92 -20.36
N LYS A 7 53.14 68.55 -19.46
CA LYS A 7 53.62 67.89 -18.27
C LYS A 7 52.52 67.67 -17.22
N LYS A 8 51.54 68.57 -17.11
CA LYS A 8 50.37 68.45 -16.26
C LYS A 8 49.41 67.36 -16.81
N GLN A 9 49.24 67.27 -18.12
CA GLN A 9 48.43 66.21 -18.75
C GLN A 9 49.05 64.83 -18.58
N ILE A 10 50.37 64.69 -18.72
CA ILE A 10 51.08 63.43 -18.50
C ILE A 10 51.02 63.03 -17.05
N GLN A 11 51.12 63.94 -16.08
CA GLN A 11 50.98 63.63 -14.67
C GLN A 11 49.56 63.24 -14.25
N THR A 12 48.51 63.83 -14.83
CA THR A 12 47.12 63.47 -14.59
C THR A 12 46.77 62.15 -15.26
N LEU A 13 47.31 61.84 -16.43
CA LEU A 13 47.20 60.53 -17.05
C LEU A 13 47.86 59.43 -16.24
N ASN A 14 49.09 59.69 -15.73
CA ASN A 14 49.79 58.70 -14.87
C ASN A 14 49.06 58.47 -13.55
N ARG A 15 48.44 59.44 -12.93
CA ARG A 15 47.64 59.24 -11.70
C ARG A 15 46.39 58.46 -11.94
N ARG A 16 45.66 58.75 -13.06
CA ARG A 16 44.45 57.98 -13.44
C ARG A 16 44.77 56.56 -13.84
N THR A 17 45.83 56.37 -14.59
CA THR A 17 46.29 55.01 -14.95
C THR A 17 46.76 54.23 -13.72
N LEU A 18 47.44 54.85 -12.77
CA LEU A 18 47.85 54.23 -11.51
C LEU A 18 46.65 53.84 -10.67
N VAL A 19 45.59 54.67 -10.53
CA VAL A 19 44.38 54.35 -9.79
C VAL A 19 43.63 53.22 -10.44
N LEU A 20 43.50 53.23 -11.77
CA LEU A 20 42.88 52.14 -12.52
C LEU A 20 43.68 50.85 -12.41
N PHE A 21 45.00 50.89 -12.45
CA PHE A 21 45.86 49.75 -12.28
C PHE A 21 45.73 49.14 -10.85
N LEU A 22 45.77 49.96 -9.79
CA LEU A 22 45.59 49.55 -8.40
C LEU A 22 44.19 48.97 -8.17
N GLY A 23 43.15 49.57 -8.78
CA GLY A 23 41.79 49.01 -8.73
C GLY A 23 41.67 47.64 -9.38
N LYS A 24 42.26 47.48 -10.56
CA LYS A 24 42.32 46.17 -11.23
C LYS A 24 43.12 45.15 -10.41
N LEU A 25 44.29 45.54 -9.91
CA LEU A 25 45.15 44.71 -9.05
C LEU A 25 44.41 44.23 -7.81
N SER A 26 43.67 45.12 -7.13
CA SER A 26 42.85 44.76 -5.97
C SER A 26 41.77 43.73 -6.31
N ILE A 27 41.05 43.90 -7.44
CA ILE A 27 40.05 42.96 -7.92
C ILE A 27 40.69 41.58 -8.19
N PHE A 28 41.81 41.57 -8.94
CA PHE A 28 42.52 40.33 -9.24
C PHE A 28 43.07 39.66 -7.97
N SER A 29 43.54 40.44 -6.99
CA SER A 29 44.02 39.89 -5.71
C SER A 29 42.90 39.24 -4.90
N VAL A 30 41.69 39.86 -4.87
CA VAL A 30 40.52 39.26 -4.22
C VAL A 30 40.08 37.98 -4.92
N ILE A 31 40.06 37.98 -6.26
CA ILE A 31 39.74 36.78 -7.05
C ILE A 31 40.80 35.71 -6.81
N GLY A 32 42.08 36.05 -6.90
CA GLY A 32 43.18 35.12 -6.67
C GLY A 32 43.13 34.50 -5.26
N TRP A 33 42.89 35.33 -4.23
CA TRP A 33 42.69 34.86 -2.87
C TRP A 33 41.51 33.90 -2.76
N ARG A 34 40.37 34.24 -3.40
CA ARG A 34 39.20 33.38 -3.37
C ARG A 34 39.45 32.05 -4.07
N LEU A 35 40.15 32.07 -5.20
CA LEU A 35 40.54 30.84 -5.92
C LEU A 35 41.50 29.99 -5.08
N PHE A 36 42.48 30.62 -4.39
CA PHE A 36 43.39 29.94 -3.50
C PHE A 36 42.66 29.32 -2.30
N ASP A 37 41.70 30.03 -1.71
CA ASP A 37 40.84 29.49 -0.65
C ASP A 37 40.05 28.25 -1.11
N ILE A 38 39.36 28.32 -2.27
CA ILE A 38 38.55 27.23 -2.78
C ILE A 38 39.40 26.04 -3.23
N GLN A 39 40.54 26.28 -3.90
CA GLN A 39 41.33 25.21 -4.52
C GLN A 39 42.37 24.58 -3.57
N ILE A 40 42.82 25.31 -2.56
CA ILE A 40 43.90 24.84 -1.67
C ILE A 40 43.42 24.72 -0.23
N ILE A 41 42.98 25.81 0.40
CA ILE A 41 42.63 25.81 1.81
C ILE A 41 41.42 24.94 2.09
N ASN A 42 40.33 25.15 1.36
CA ASN A 42 39.05 24.46 1.52
C ASN A 42 38.81 23.39 0.39
N SER A 43 39.87 22.99 -0.30
CA SER A 43 39.78 22.04 -1.45
C SER A 43 39.03 20.78 -1.09
N LYS A 44 39.32 20.12 0.04
CA LYS A 44 38.63 18.89 0.46
C LYS A 44 37.11 19.12 0.64
N LYS A 45 36.75 20.22 1.31
CA LYS A 45 35.34 20.58 1.55
C LYS A 45 34.59 20.79 0.25
N TYR A 46 35.14 21.60 -0.68
CA TYR A 46 34.48 21.89 -1.95
C TYR A 46 34.48 20.68 -2.88
N LYS A 47 35.48 19.80 -2.81
CA LYS A 47 35.53 18.54 -3.56
C LYS A 47 34.44 17.57 -3.03
N THR A 48 34.26 17.48 -1.72
CA THR A 48 33.17 16.67 -1.13
C THR A 48 31.79 17.21 -1.56
N LEU A 49 31.55 18.52 -1.43
CA LEU A 49 30.31 19.14 -1.88
C LEU A 49 30.05 18.98 -3.37
N SER A 50 31.12 19.05 -4.19
CA SER A 50 31.00 18.79 -5.63
C SER A 50 30.64 17.34 -5.91
N ASN A 51 31.27 16.38 -5.24
CA ASN A 51 30.97 14.96 -5.38
C ASN A 51 29.54 14.64 -4.91
N GLU A 52 29.12 15.21 -3.77
CA GLU A 52 27.74 15.05 -3.25
C GLU A 52 26.69 15.63 -4.22
N ASN A 53 27.01 16.72 -4.91
CA ASN A 53 26.11 17.33 -5.90
C ASN A 53 26.16 16.63 -7.27
N GLN A 54 27.15 15.77 -7.53
CA GLN A 54 27.29 15.03 -8.79
C GLN A 54 26.66 13.64 -8.73
N ILE A 55 26.43 13.10 -7.51
CA ILE A 55 25.87 11.76 -7.33
C ILE A 55 24.43 11.88 -6.85
N ASP A 56 23.52 11.33 -7.62
CA ASP A 56 22.12 11.14 -7.22
C ASP A 56 21.83 9.67 -6.96
N ILE A 57 20.93 9.39 -6.00
CA ILE A 57 20.59 8.02 -5.62
C ILE A 57 19.17 7.75 -6.07
N GLU A 58 19.05 6.89 -7.06
CA GLU A 58 17.76 6.39 -7.53
C GLU A 58 17.38 5.11 -6.77
N ILE A 59 16.18 5.11 -6.18
CA ILE A 59 15.65 3.97 -5.44
C ILE A 59 15.05 2.97 -6.43
N LEU A 60 15.54 1.73 -6.39
CA LEU A 60 14.99 0.62 -7.14
C LEU A 60 13.94 -0.09 -6.26
N TYR A 61 12.67 0.07 -6.63
CA TYR A 61 11.56 -0.49 -5.86
C TYR A 61 11.52 -2.01 -5.99
N PRO A 62 11.32 -2.73 -4.87
CA PRO A 62 11.20 -4.18 -4.88
C PRO A 62 9.84 -4.64 -5.42
N ILE A 63 9.81 -5.83 -5.99
CA ILE A 63 8.55 -6.51 -6.33
C ILE A 63 7.97 -7.10 -5.04
N ARG A 64 6.70 -6.83 -4.76
CA ARG A 64 6.00 -7.35 -3.60
C ARG A 64 5.87 -8.88 -3.68
N GLY A 65 6.03 -9.59 -2.54
CA GLY A 65 5.88 -11.04 -2.45
C GLY A 65 4.49 -11.52 -2.90
N ASP A 66 4.42 -12.71 -3.42
CA ASP A 66 3.16 -13.34 -3.82
C ASP A 66 2.49 -14.02 -2.62
N ILE A 67 1.14 -14.06 -2.61
CA ILE A 67 0.38 -14.87 -1.67
C ILE A 67 -0.30 -15.98 -2.46
N LYS A 68 -0.13 -17.22 -1.99
CA LYS A 68 -0.66 -18.43 -2.60
C LYS A 68 -1.60 -19.13 -1.63
N ASP A 69 -2.57 -19.85 -2.16
CA ASP A 69 -3.41 -20.74 -1.37
C ASP A 69 -2.65 -22.03 -0.99
N ARG A 70 -3.28 -22.92 -0.21
CA ARG A 70 -2.70 -24.19 0.21
C ARG A 70 -2.27 -25.10 -0.96
N ASN A 71 -2.87 -24.93 -2.14
CA ASN A 71 -2.56 -25.67 -3.37
C ASN A 71 -1.55 -24.91 -4.26
N GLN A 72 -0.86 -23.89 -3.72
CA GLN A 72 0.11 -23.05 -4.42
C GLN A 72 -0.48 -22.20 -5.55
N LYS A 73 -1.82 -22.04 -5.61
CA LYS A 73 -2.48 -21.16 -6.56
C LYS A 73 -2.28 -19.70 -6.15
N LEU A 74 -1.89 -18.86 -7.10
CA LEU A 74 -1.74 -17.43 -6.87
C LEU A 74 -3.07 -16.77 -6.53
N ILE A 75 -3.16 -16.13 -5.36
CA ILE A 75 -4.33 -15.40 -4.88
C ILE A 75 -4.09 -13.90 -4.70
N ALA A 76 -2.83 -13.51 -4.52
CA ALA A 76 -2.38 -12.13 -4.68
C ALA A 76 -1.00 -12.16 -5.33
N THR A 77 -0.83 -11.43 -6.43
CA THR A 77 0.42 -11.42 -7.21
C THR A 77 0.65 -10.05 -7.86
N ASN A 78 1.70 -9.92 -8.65
CA ASN A 78 2.05 -8.68 -9.32
C ASN A 78 2.00 -8.88 -10.83
N LYS A 79 1.29 -7.99 -11.52
CA LYS A 79 1.26 -7.94 -12.97
C LYS A 79 2.24 -6.87 -13.44
N LYS A 80 3.11 -7.23 -14.38
CA LYS A 80 3.95 -6.28 -15.09
C LYS A 80 3.05 -5.38 -15.94
N VAL A 81 3.22 -4.09 -15.78
CA VAL A 81 2.47 -3.05 -16.50
C VAL A 81 3.46 -2.07 -17.13
N TYR A 82 3.01 -1.35 -18.12
CA TYR A 82 3.82 -0.33 -18.78
C TYR A 82 3.11 1.02 -18.66
N ASP A 83 3.85 1.98 -18.17
CA ASP A 83 3.41 3.37 -18.05
C ASP A 83 4.13 4.21 -19.11
N LEU A 84 3.43 5.20 -19.67
CA LEU A 84 4.01 6.13 -20.63
C LEU A 84 4.45 7.40 -19.91
N TYR A 85 5.71 7.75 -20.11
CA TYR A 85 6.30 8.97 -19.60
C TYR A 85 6.75 9.89 -20.73
N ILE A 86 6.82 11.18 -20.44
CA ILE A 86 7.39 12.20 -21.34
C ILE A 86 8.49 12.98 -20.61
N VAL A 87 9.59 13.22 -21.31
CA VAL A 87 10.66 14.11 -20.87
C VAL A 87 10.53 15.40 -21.68
N PRO A 88 10.10 16.52 -21.08
CA PRO A 88 9.86 17.77 -21.80
C PRO A 88 11.04 18.27 -22.61
N GLU A 89 12.26 18.09 -22.12
CA GLU A 89 13.49 18.51 -22.79
C GLU A 89 13.77 17.77 -24.09
N GLN A 90 13.29 16.54 -24.22
CA GLN A 90 13.47 15.70 -25.40
C GLN A 90 12.40 15.96 -26.48
N THR A 91 11.51 16.93 -26.26
CA THR A 91 10.48 17.37 -27.22
C THR A 91 10.81 18.73 -27.74
N ALA A 92 10.64 18.98 -29.08
CA ALA A 92 10.71 20.30 -29.64
C ALA A 92 9.49 21.14 -29.21
N ASP A 93 8.30 20.56 -29.30
CA ASP A 93 7.04 21.12 -28.77
C ASP A 93 6.25 20.01 -28.03
N LEU A 94 6.07 20.23 -26.72
CA LEU A 94 5.32 19.31 -25.84
C LEU A 94 3.85 19.20 -26.30
N ASN A 95 3.23 20.31 -26.73
CA ASN A 95 1.84 20.30 -27.19
C ASN A 95 1.67 19.49 -28.45
N GLU A 96 2.59 19.64 -29.39
CA GLU A 96 2.60 18.89 -30.66
C GLU A 96 2.76 17.39 -30.39
N THR A 97 3.75 17.00 -29.58
CA THR A 97 3.94 15.57 -29.22
C THR A 97 2.71 14.98 -28.57
N LEU A 98 2.05 15.71 -27.63
CA LEU A 98 0.81 15.23 -26.99
C LEU A 98 -0.39 15.22 -27.96
N ASN A 99 -0.43 16.10 -28.98
CA ASN A 99 -1.42 16.02 -30.05
C ASN A 99 -1.18 14.81 -30.94
N ASN A 100 0.08 14.53 -31.31
CA ASN A 100 0.44 13.36 -32.10
C ASN A 100 0.08 12.05 -31.34
N LEU A 101 0.33 12.00 -30.02
CA LEU A 101 -0.10 10.87 -29.19
C LEU A 101 -1.63 10.64 -29.30
N ASN A 102 -2.43 11.70 -29.39
CA ASN A 102 -3.89 11.59 -29.45
C ASN A 102 -4.41 10.93 -30.73
N TYR A 103 -3.62 10.90 -31.83
CA TYR A 103 -3.95 10.15 -33.05
C TYR A 103 -3.90 8.62 -32.83
N PHE A 104 -3.03 8.16 -31.93
CA PHE A 104 -2.80 6.75 -31.68
C PHE A 104 -3.58 6.23 -30.46
N VAL A 105 -3.78 7.10 -29.48
CA VAL A 105 -4.40 6.75 -28.20
C VAL A 105 -5.38 7.82 -27.79
N SER A 106 -6.63 7.46 -27.50
CA SER A 106 -7.61 8.41 -26.96
C SER A 106 -7.08 9.05 -25.67
N PHE A 107 -6.60 10.27 -25.76
CA PHE A 107 -5.98 11.01 -24.68
C PHE A 107 -6.86 12.18 -24.26
N ASP A 108 -7.48 12.08 -23.08
CA ASP A 108 -8.42 13.06 -22.56
C ASP A 108 -7.76 14.46 -22.43
N PHE A 109 -8.47 15.48 -22.89
CA PHE A 109 -8.05 16.89 -22.82
C PHE A 109 -7.66 17.31 -21.39
N LYS A 110 -8.38 16.84 -20.36
CA LYS A 110 -8.04 17.11 -18.97
C LYS A 110 -6.68 16.54 -18.57
N LYS A 111 -6.37 15.32 -19.02
CA LYS A 111 -5.06 14.69 -18.78
C LYS A 111 -3.95 15.46 -19.50
N LYS A 112 -4.18 15.85 -20.77
CA LYS A 112 -3.25 16.66 -21.54
C LYS A 112 -2.89 17.97 -20.81
N ARG A 113 -3.92 18.71 -20.37
CA ARG A 113 -3.73 19.96 -19.62
C ARG A 113 -2.92 19.75 -18.34
N LYS A 114 -3.20 18.67 -17.61
CA LYS A 114 -2.45 18.32 -16.39
C LYS A 114 -0.97 18.04 -16.67
N VAL A 115 -0.64 17.34 -17.76
CA VAL A 115 0.76 17.09 -18.17
C VAL A 115 1.47 18.40 -18.47
N ILE A 116 0.82 19.31 -19.21
CA ILE A 116 1.36 20.64 -19.53
C ILE A 116 1.56 21.50 -18.26
N GLU A 117 0.63 21.45 -17.32
CA GLU A 117 0.76 22.18 -16.06
C GLU A 117 1.90 21.61 -15.20
N LEU A 118 2.06 20.29 -15.17
CA LEU A 118 3.16 19.63 -14.48
C LEU A 118 4.52 19.95 -15.10
N SER A 119 4.62 20.01 -16.44
CA SER A 119 5.87 20.32 -17.14
C SER A 119 6.43 21.72 -16.80
N LYS A 120 5.57 22.65 -16.35
CA LYS A 120 5.98 23.98 -15.90
C LYS A 120 6.51 23.99 -14.45
N LYS A 121 6.21 22.94 -13.66
CA LYS A 121 6.54 22.86 -12.23
C LYS A 121 7.75 21.98 -11.95
N VAL A 122 8.05 21.04 -12.84
CA VAL A 122 9.17 20.10 -12.70
C VAL A 122 10.34 20.53 -13.57
N LYS A 123 11.51 19.98 -13.34
CA LYS A 123 12.68 20.22 -14.18
C LYS A 123 12.47 19.61 -15.56
N LYS A 124 13.00 20.23 -16.61
CA LYS A 124 12.73 19.85 -18.02
C LYS A 124 13.18 18.42 -18.37
N PHE A 125 14.13 17.87 -17.65
CA PHE A 125 14.64 16.49 -17.83
C PHE A 125 13.88 15.45 -16.99
N GLU A 126 12.98 15.87 -16.09
CA GLU A 126 12.22 14.94 -15.26
C GLU A 126 11.13 14.21 -16.05
N ASN A 127 10.93 12.94 -15.71
CA ASN A 127 9.88 12.11 -16.28
C ASN A 127 8.50 12.54 -15.77
N ILE A 128 7.61 12.89 -16.67
CA ILE A 128 6.21 13.19 -16.36
C ILE A 128 5.36 12.03 -16.85
N LYS A 129 4.60 11.42 -15.96
CA LYS A 129 3.68 10.31 -16.30
C LYS A 129 2.50 10.84 -17.12
N VAL A 130 2.31 10.30 -18.33
CA VAL A 130 1.25 10.68 -19.28
C VAL A 130 0.08 9.70 -19.20
N LEU A 131 0.37 8.41 -19.32
CA LEU A 131 -0.61 7.33 -19.25
C LEU A 131 -0.12 6.23 -18.33
N GLU A 132 -1.06 5.53 -17.71
CA GLU A 132 -0.78 4.43 -16.78
C GLU A 132 -1.41 3.15 -17.29
N ASN A 133 -0.73 2.01 -17.01
CA ASN A 133 -1.23 0.66 -17.25
C ASN A 133 -1.74 0.48 -18.68
N LEU A 134 -0.83 0.69 -19.64
CA LEU A 134 -1.13 0.57 -21.06
C LEU A 134 -1.51 -0.86 -21.44
N GLU A 135 -2.53 -0.99 -22.26
CA GLU A 135 -2.85 -2.25 -22.92
C GLU A 135 -1.78 -2.57 -23.98
N TRP A 136 -1.54 -3.86 -24.20
CA TRP A 136 -0.51 -4.34 -25.12
C TRP A 136 -0.62 -3.70 -26.51
N ARG A 137 -1.83 -3.62 -27.05
CA ARG A 137 -2.09 -2.99 -28.35
C ARG A 137 -1.66 -1.53 -28.43
N ILE A 138 -1.87 -0.78 -27.33
CA ILE A 138 -1.48 0.63 -27.25
C ILE A 138 0.04 0.77 -27.17
N LEU A 139 0.67 -0.14 -26.41
CA LEU A 139 2.12 -0.22 -26.28
C LEU A 139 2.78 -0.43 -27.65
N GLU A 140 2.29 -1.40 -28.43
CA GLU A 140 2.76 -1.66 -29.80
C GLU A 140 2.62 -0.43 -30.68
N LEU A 141 1.45 0.24 -30.65
CA LEU A 141 1.21 1.45 -31.44
C LEU A 141 2.20 2.57 -31.08
N ILE A 142 2.51 2.76 -29.80
CA ILE A 142 3.46 3.78 -29.36
C ILE A 142 4.88 3.44 -29.80
N GLU A 143 5.33 2.19 -29.62
CA GLU A 143 6.69 1.77 -30.00
C GLU A 143 6.90 1.85 -31.52
N VAL A 144 5.94 1.42 -32.34
CA VAL A 144 6.02 1.52 -33.80
C VAL A 144 6.10 2.97 -34.28
N ASN A 145 5.41 3.88 -33.58
CA ASN A 145 5.32 5.29 -33.97
C ASN A 145 6.28 6.19 -33.15
N LYS A 146 7.26 5.64 -32.48
CA LYS A 146 8.18 6.37 -31.61
C LYS A 146 8.88 7.55 -32.27
N ASN A 147 9.16 7.46 -33.57
CA ASN A 147 9.77 8.55 -34.36
C ASN A 147 8.86 9.80 -34.43
N HIS A 148 7.55 9.63 -34.35
CA HIS A 148 6.57 10.72 -34.34
C HIS A 148 6.22 11.22 -32.92
N LEU A 149 6.80 10.59 -31.90
CA LEU A 149 6.50 10.82 -30.49
C LEU A 149 7.77 11.15 -29.69
N PRO A 150 8.50 12.23 -30.06
CA PRO A 150 9.77 12.56 -29.40
C PRO A 150 9.57 12.83 -27.92
N GLY A 151 10.52 12.36 -27.09
CA GLY A 151 10.49 12.52 -25.64
C GLY A 151 9.54 11.56 -24.89
N LEU A 152 8.71 10.79 -25.61
CA LEU A 152 7.90 9.74 -25.00
C LEU A 152 8.70 8.45 -24.87
N HIS A 153 8.59 7.80 -23.70
CA HIS A 153 9.19 6.49 -23.45
C HIS A 153 8.33 5.66 -22.51
N LEU A 154 8.43 4.35 -22.67
CA LEU A 154 7.75 3.37 -21.84
C LEU A 154 8.63 3.01 -20.66
N GLN A 155 8.01 2.94 -19.48
CA GLN A 155 8.66 2.46 -18.28
C GLN A 155 7.87 1.28 -17.71
N GLU A 156 8.58 0.22 -17.34
CA GLU A 156 8.01 -0.93 -16.66
C GLU A 156 7.70 -0.62 -15.21
N ASP A 157 6.56 -1.11 -14.75
CA ASP A 157 6.12 -1.05 -13.35
C ASP A 157 5.40 -2.34 -12.98
N TYR A 158 5.15 -2.55 -11.69
CA TYR A 158 4.43 -3.72 -11.17
C TYR A 158 3.18 -3.29 -10.42
N GLN A 159 2.03 -3.77 -10.89
CA GLN A 159 0.74 -3.52 -10.24
C GLN A 159 0.32 -4.76 -9.46
N ARG A 160 -0.06 -4.58 -8.18
CA ARG A 160 -0.67 -5.64 -7.38
C ARG A 160 -2.01 -6.05 -7.99
N ILE A 161 -2.25 -7.35 -8.12
CA ILE A 161 -3.51 -7.89 -8.60
C ILE A 161 -4.00 -9.03 -7.70
N TYR A 162 -5.32 -9.16 -7.62
CA TYR A 162 -6.03 -10.21 -6.89
C TYR A 162 -6.86 -11.01 -7.90
N PRO A 163 -6.34 -12.15 -8.39
CA PRO A 163 -6.97 -12.91 -9.48
C PRO A 163 -8.40 -13.37 -9.18
N HIS A 164 -8.72 -13.57 -7.90
CA HIS A 164 -10.01 -14.06 -7.43
C HIS A 164 -10.97 -12.94 -6.97
N ASN A 165 -10.66 -11.67 -7.28
CA ASN A 165 -11.52 -10.51 -7.04
C ASN A 165 -12.10 -10.49 -5.60
N GLN A 166 -13.45 -10.42 -5.48
CA GLN A 166 -14.16 -10.28 -4.22
C GLN A 166 -14.15 -11.51 -3.31
N TYR A 167 -13.83 -12.70 -3.82
CA TYR A 167 -13.94 -13.94 -3.03
C TYR A 167 -12.99 -14.01 -1.84
N LEU A 168 -11.85 -13.34 -1.93
CA LEU A 168 -10.78 -13.36 -0.93
C LEU A 168 -10.50 -11.99 -0.31
N SER A 169 -11.28 -10.97 -0.64
CA SER A 169 -10.98 -9.58 -0.29
C SER A 169 -10.85 -9.33 1.21
N HIS A 170 -11.69 -9.92 2.04
CA HIS A 170 -11.62 -9.74 3.50
C HIS A 170 -10.43 -10.43 4.13
N ILE A 171 -9.94 -11.54 3.53
CA ILE A 171 -8.74 -12.24 4.00
C ILE A 171 -7.49 -11.50 3.55
N LEU A 172 -7.39 -11.25 2.24
CA LEU A 172 -6.21 -10.62 1.65
C LEU A 172 -6.12 -9.14 1.99
N GLY A 173 -7.25 -8.45 1.98
CA GLY A 173 -7.27 -7.00 2.01
C GLY A 173 -6.86 -6.39 0.67
N TYR A 174 -6.25 -5.22 0.71
CA TYR A 174 -5.77 -4.50 -0.47
C TYR A 174 -4.57 -3.61 -0.13
N THR A 175 -3.90 -3.14 -1.17
CA THR A 175 -2.79 -2.19 -1.06
C THR A 175 -3.23 -0.79 -1.51
N SER A 176 -2.67 0.24 -0.91
CA SER A 176 -2.87 1.65 -1.29
C SER A 176 -1.57 2.44 -1.19
N GLN A 177 -1.59 3.66 -1.68
CA GLN A 177 -0.49 4.60 -1.44
C GLN A 177 -0.38 4.91 0.06
N PRO A 178 0.84 5.10 0.59
CA PRO A 178 1.05 5.47 1.98
C PRO A 178 0.36 6.79 2.33
N THR A 179 -0.22 6.85 3.51
CA THR A 179 -0.69 8.11 4.10
C THR A 179 0.49 8.89 4.71
N GLN A 180 0.26 10.15 5.10
CA GLN A 180 1.30 10.95 5.78
C GLN A 180 1.80 10.29 7.08
N ILE A 181 0.93 9.57 7.78
CA ILE A 181 1.29 8.84 9.00
C ILE A 181 2.21 7.67 8.67
N ASP A 182 1.91 6.94 7.61
CA ASP A 182 2.70 5.80 7.16
C ASP A 182 4.12 6.20 6.73
N LEU A 183 4.29 7.40 6.16
CA LEU A 183 5.60 7.93 5.74
C LEU A 183 6.59 8.11 6.90
N ASN A 184 6.11 8.15 8.15
CA ASN A 184 6.97 8.19 9.32
C ASN A 184 7.63 6.84 9.65
N LEU A 185 7.17 5.74 9.04
CA LEU A 185 7.77 4.42 9.23
C LEU A 185 9.12 4.34 8.49
N PRO A 186 10.20 3.87 9.14
CA PRO A 186 11.56 3.92 8.58
C PRO A 186 11.74 3.22 7.23
N TYR A 187 10.96 2.16 6.98
CA TYR A 187 11.02 1.41 5.73
C TYR A 187 10.19 2.05 4.61
N ILE A 188 9.16 2.83 4.95
CA ILE A 188 8.31 3.55 3.98
C ILE A 188 8.92 4.90 3.60
N SER A 189 9.54 5.61 4.56
CA SER A 189 10.20 6.89 4.29
C SER A 189 11.27 6.78 3.20
N LYS A 190 11.90 5.60 3.09
CA LYS A 190 12.87 5.28 2.02
C LYS A 190 12.21 4.93 0.68
N MET A 191 10.92 4.63 0.65
CA MET A 191 10.18 4.17 -0.53
C MET A 191 8.80 4.85 -0.63
N PRO A 192 8.71 6.16 -0.72
CA PRO A 192 7.44 6.90 -0.57
C PRO A 192 6.40 6.64 -1.67
N LYS A 193 6.80 6.07 -2.82
CA LYS A 193 5.91 5.74 -3.94
C LYS A 193 5.43 4.27 -3.90
N LEU A 194 5.91 3.48 -2.94
CA LEU A 194 5.54 2.08 -2.83
C LEU A 194 4.16 1.93 -2.19
N ASN A 195 3.30 1.10 -2.79
CA ASN A 195 2.03 0.76 -2.18
C ASN A 195 2.23 -0.16 -0.96
N ILE A 196 1.49 0.13 0.10
CA ILE A 196 1.51 -0.62 1.37
C ILE A 196 0.19 -1.37 1.58
N GLY A 197 0.24 -2.44 2.35
CA GLY A 197 -0.96 -3.18 2.77
C GLY A 197 -1.80 -2.36 3.74
N THR A 198 -3.09 -2.18 3.41
CA THR A 198 -4.02 -1.34 4.18
C THR A 198 -4.90 -2.16 5.12
N THR A 199 -5.32 -3.33 4.69
CA THR A 199 -6.18 -4.24 5.48
C THR A 199 -5.77 -5.69 5.26
N GLY A 200 -6.32 -6.62 6.05
CA GLY A 200 -6.15 -8.06 5.90
C GLY A 200 -4.68 -8.53 5.97
N LEU A 201 -4.38 -9.62 5.29
CA LEU A 201 -3.03 -10.19 5.23
C LEU A 201 -2.02 -9.27 4.56
N GLU A 202 -2.45 -8.46 3.59
CA GLU A 202 -1.60 -7.44 2.97
C GLU A 202 -1.04 -6.46 4.01
N LYS A 203 -1.85 -6.09 5.01
CA LYS A 203 -1.40 -5.24 6.12
C LYS A 203 -0.58 -6.01 7.13
N TYR A 204 -1.07 -7.17 7.55
CA TYR A 204 -0.43 -7.96 8.60
C TYR A 204 0.99 -8.43 8.22
N LEU A 205 1.16 -8.87 6.97
CA LEU A 205 2.44 -9.35 6.42
C LEU A 205 3.19 -8.25 5.65
N ASN A 206 2.85 -6.98 5.83
CA ASN A 206 3.32 -5.91 4.95
C ASN A 206 4.84 -5.80 4.89
N GLU A 207 5.55 -5.89 6.02
CA GLU A 207 7.01 -5.75 6.08
C GLU A 207 7.74 -6.86 5.32
N ASP A 208 7.25 -8.09 5.44
CA ASP A 208 7.83 -9.25 4.75
C ASP A 208 7.50 -9.24 3.25
N LEU A 209 6.24 -8.86 2.91
CA LEU A 209 5.77 -8.79 1.53
C LEU A 209 6.44 -7.68 0.71
N ILE A 210 6.79 -6.55 1.33
CA ILE A 210 7.38 -5.40 0.62
C ILE A 210 8.73 -5.73 0.01
N GLY A 211 9.58 -6.48 0.70
CA GLY A 211 10.94 -6.75 0.28
C GLY A 211 11.91 -5.61 0.63
N LYS A 212 13.06 -5.60 -0.04
CA LYS A 212 14.13 -4.62 0.25
C LYS A 212 14.44 -3.78 -0.98
N ALA A 213 14.45 -2.45 -0.80
CA ALA A 213 14.84 -1.53 -1.85
C ALA A 213 16.28 -1.79 -2.32
N GLY A 214 16.48 -1.68 -3.62
CA GLY A 214 17.78 -1.50 -4.21
C GLY A 214 18.11 -0.02 -4.36
N LYS A 215 19.33 0.28 -4.74
CA LYS A 215 19.80 1.63 -5.04
C LYS A 215 20.65 1.65 -6.28
N ARG A 216 20.53 2.69 -7.07
CA ARG A 216 21.37 2.97 -8.21
C ARG A 216 21.98 4.35 -8.00
N GLU A 217 23.30 4.41 -7.97
CA GLU A 217 24.07 5.63 -7.87
C GLU A 217 24.38 6.12 -9.27
N ILE A 218 23.90 7.30 -9.61
CA ILE A 218 24.03 7.90 -10.93
C ILE A 218 24.82 9.21 -10.81
N GLU A 219 25.74 9.42 -11.74
CA GLU A 219 26.42 10.72 -11.88
C GLU A 219 25.52 11.66 -12.68
N VAL A 220 25.27 12.84 -12.12
CA VAL A 220 24.45 13.88 -12.74
C VAL A 220 25.27 15.15 -12.97
N ASN A 221 24.95 15.90 -14.03
CA ASN A 221 25.55 17.21 -14.25
C ASN A 221 24.87 18.29 -13.37
N ALA A 222 25.37 19.52 -13.44
CA ALA A 222 24.83 20.66 -12.68
C ALA A 222 23.35 20.95 -12.95
N SER A 223 22.78 20.45 -14.05
CA SER A 223 21.36 20.54 -14.39
C SER A 223 20.55 19.36 -13.81
N GLY A 224 21.21 18.31 -13.27
CA GLY A 224 20.62 17.09 -12.76
C GLY A 224 20.34 16.03 -13.86
N ARG A 225 20.94 16.18 -15.05
CA ARG A 225 20.85 15.17 -16.11
C ARG A 225 21.85 14.02 -15.83
N VAL A 226 21.37 12.79 -15.97
CA VAL A 226 22.21 11.58 -15.81
C VAL A 226 23.33 11.54 -16.86
N ILE A 227 24.57 11.40 -16.41
CA ILE A 227 25.75 11.23 -17.26
C ILE A 227 26.07 9.75 -17.40
N ARG A 228 26.17 9.03 -16.28
CA ARG A 228 26.44 7.60 -16.25
C ARG A 228 26.00 6.97 -14.94
N GLU A 229 25.84 5.66 -14.94
CA GLU A 229 25.67 4.85 -13.74
C GLU A 229 27.05 4.57 -13.12
N ILE A 230 27.15 4.79 -11.79
CA ILE A 230 28.38 4.52 -11.03
C ILE A 230 28.30 3.15 -10.40
N SER A 231 27.19 2.86 -9.71
CA SER A 231 26.95 1.57 -9.05
C SER A 231 25.47 1.23 -9.04
N SER A 232 25.17 -0.06 -9.00
CA SER A 232 23.79 -0.54 -8.89
C SER A 232 23.72 -1.73 -7.94
N GLN A 233 22.82 -1.63 -6.97
CA GLN A 233 22.44 -2.73 -6.10
C GLN A 233 20.97 -3.07 -6.39
N PRO A 234 20.68 -4.26 -6.92
CA PRO A 234 19.32 -4.64 -7.26
C PRO A 234 18.42 -4.72 -6.01
N SER A 235 17.15 -4.44 -6.19
CA SER A 235 16.14 -4.67 -5.16
C SER A 235 15.95 -6.17 -4.92
N LYS A 236 15.50 -6.53 -3.70
CA LYS A 236 15.15 -7.92 -3.37
C LYS A 236 13.65 -8.04 -3.27
N LYS A 237 13.06 -8.95 -4.05
CA LYS A 237 11.62 -9.28 -3.98
C LYS A 237 11.23 -9.60 -2.52
N GLY A 238 10.00 -9.23 -2.13
CA GLY A 238 9.41 -9.62 -0.87
C GLY A 238 9.20 -11.13 -0.74
N GLN A 239 9.00 -11.59 0.47
CA GLN A 239 8.77 -12.99 0.76
C GLN A 239 7.43 -13.46 0.21
N ASP A 240 7.39 -14.63 -0.41
CA ASP A 240 6.16 -15.29 -0.83
C ASP A 240 5.56 -16.06 0.36
N PHE A 241 4.23 -16.06 0.47
CA PHE A 241 3.51 -16.79 1.52
C PHE A 241 2.53 -17.80 0.94
N ILE A 242 2.41 -18.94 1.62
CA ILE A 242 1.37 -19.94 1.39
C ILE A 242 0.45 -19.91 2.61
N ILE A 243 -0.85 -19.79 2.38
CA ILE A 243 -1.85 -19.77 3.46
C ILE A 243 -2.73 -21.01 3.41
N SER A 244 -3.39 -21.33 4.50
CA SER A 244 -4.22 -22.52 4.66
C SER A 244 -5.52 -22.54 3.85
N ILE A 245 -5.93 -21.40 3.29
CA ILE A 245 -7.16 -21.28 2.50
C ILE A 245 -7.08 -22.11 1.22
N ASP A 246 -8.17 -22.84 0.90
CA ASP A 246 -8.41 -23.41 -0.43
C ASP A 246 -9.33 -22.46 -1.21
N HIS A 247 -8.81 -21.85 -2.27
CA HIS A 247 -9.56 -20.86 -3.06
C HIS A 247 -10.84 -21.42 -3.70
N ARG A 248 -10.90 -22.72 -3.99
CA ARG A 248 -12.10 -23.36 -4.58
C ARG A 248 -13.20 -23.52 -3.54
N VAL A 249 -12.85 -23.96 -2.33
CA VAL A 249 -13.78 -24.03 -1.19
C VAL A 249 -14.26 -22.63 -0.83
N GLN A 250 -13.35 -21.66 -0.80
CA GLN A 250 -13.66 -20.24 -0.57
C GLN A 250 -14.68 -19.71 -1.59
N GLN A 251 -14.44 -19.95 -2.88
CA GLN A 251 -15.33 -19.54 -3.95
C GLN A 251 -16.69 -20.22 -3.86
N PHE A 252 -16.72 -21.52 -3.58
CA PHE A 252 -17.96 -22.27 -3.39
C PHE A 252 -18.78 -21.72 -2.21
N CYS A 253 -18.16 -21.50 -1.05
CA CYS A 253 -18.81 -20.90 0.11
C CYS A 253 -19.32 -19.48 -0.20
N TYR A 254 -18.59 -18.70 -1.00
CA TYR A 254 -19.04 -17.40 -1.44
C TYR A 254 -20.34 -17.48 -2.25
N TYR A 255 -20.41 -18.35 -3.24
CA TYR A 255 -21.63 -18.55 -4.06
C TYR A 255 -22.83 -19.03 -3.23
N LEU A 256 -22.61 -19.82 -2.20
CA LEU A 256 -23.68 -20.21 -1.29
C LEU A 256 -24.26 -19.00 -0.54
N LEU A 257 -23.38 -18.10 -0.05
CA LEU A 257 -23.77 -16.91 0.67
C LEU A 257 -24.37 -15.81 -0.22
N GLU A 258 -24.01 -15.75 -1.50
CA GLU A 258 -24.51 -14.75 -2.44
C GLU A 258 -26.04 -14.79 -2.61
N LYS A 259 -26.67 -15.92 -2.29
CA LYS A 259 -28.12 -16.09 -2.23
C LYS A 259 -28.77 -15.37 -1.05
N HIS A 260 -27.99 -14.91 -0.08
CA HIS A 260 -28.43 -14.23 1.13
C HIS A 260 -27.99 -12.76 1.08
N LYS A 261 -28.75 -11.88 1.77
CA LYS A 261 -28.42 -10.45 1.82
C LYS A 261 -27.05 -10.17 2.41
N ALA A 262 -26.73 -10.86 3.49
CA ALA A 262 -25.42 -10.78 4.17
C ALA A 262 -25.22 -12.03 5.02
N GLY A 263 -23.97 -12.42 5.23
CA GLY A 263 -23.64 -13.58 6.07
C GLY A 263 -22.16 -13.87 6.09
N SER A 264 -21.79 -14.92 6.84
CA SER A 264 -20.43 -15.43 6.90
C SER A 264 -20.41 -16.95 7.00
N ILE A 265 -19.38 -17.55 6.41
CA ILE A 265 -19.07 -18.99 6.53
C ILE A 265 -17.60 -19.13 6.89
N VAL A 266 -17.31 -19.93 7.92
CA VAL A 266 -15.94 -20.34 8.28
C VAL A 266 -15.87 -21.86 8.24
N VAL A 267 -14.87 -22.40 7.54
CA VAL A 267 -14.57 -23.83 7.46
C VAL A 267 -13.21 -24.06 8.11
N LEU A 268 -13.19 -24.86 9.14
CA LEU A 268 -11.99 -25.21 9.92
C LEU A 268 -11.69 -26.70 9.76
N ASP A 269 -10.42 -27.04 9.63
CA ASP A 269 -9.93 -28.39 9.84
C ASP A 269 -9.84 -28.65 11.35
N ILE A 270 -10.60 -29.61 11.85
CA ILE A 270 -10.69 -29.89 13.28
C ILE A 270 -9.43 -30.55 13.85
N GLN A 271 -8.58 -31.14 13.01
CA GLN A 271 -7.35 -31.79 13.45
C GLN A 271 -6.19 -30.82 13.52
N SER A 272 -6.00 -30.01 12.49
CA SER A 272 -4.89 -29.05 12.38
C SER A 272 -5.23 -27.67 12.96
N GLY A 273 -6.52 -27.30 13.01
CA GLY A 273 -6.99 -25.96 13.34
C GLY A 273 -6.85 -24.97 12.17
N GLU A 274 -6.46 -25.45 10.99
CA GLU A 274 -6.30 -24.60 9.81
C GLU A 274 -7.65 -24.06 9.30
N ILE A 275 -7.67 -22.79 8.91
CA ILE A 275 -8.83 -22.18 8.24
C ILE A 275 -8.77 -22.54 6.76
N ILE A 276 -9.69 -23.39 6.31
CA ILE A 276 -9.81 -23.79 4.90
C ILE A 276 -10.58 -22.76 4.07
N SER A 277 -11.58 -22.12 4.68
CA SER A 277 -12.35 -21.04 4.07
C SER A 277 -12.87 -20.09 5.13
N MET A 278 -12.91 -18.80 4.79
CA MET A 278 -13.45 -17.74 5.64
C MET A 278 -14.08 -16.66 4.74
N VAL A 279 -15.39 -16.75 4.57
CA VAL A 279 -16.17 -15.91 3.65
C VAL A 279 -17.05 -14.95 4.41
N SER A 280 -17.06 -13.70 3.99
CA SER A 280 -17.99 -12.66 4.43
C SER A 280 -18.66 -12.02 3.22
N THR A 281 -19.99 -11.88 3.26
CA THR A 281 -20.79 -11.22 2.21
C THR A 281 -21.70 -10.15 2.80
N PRO A 282 -22.01 -9.06 2.04
CA PRO A 282 -21.43 -8.70 0.76
C PRO A 282 -19.94 -8.37 0.91
N SER A 283 -19.23 -8.42 -0.21
CA SER A 283 -17.79 -8.22 -0.28
C SER A 283 -17.45 -7.10 -1.28
N PHE A 284 -16.18 -6.86 -1.51
CA PHE A 284 -15.68 -5.83 -2.42
C PHE A 284 -14.59 -6.37 -3.34
N ASN A 285 -14.41 -5.74 -4.50
CA ASN A 285 -13.33 -6.10 -5.41
C ASN A 285 -12.09 -5.22 -5.12
N PRO A 286 -11.00 -5.79 -4.56
CA PRO A 286 -9.80 -5.04 -4.22
C PRO A 286 -9.10 -4.43 -5.43
N ASN A 287 -9.22 -5.05 -6.62
CA ASN A 287 -8.63 -4.52 -7.85
C ASN A 287 -9.24 -3.17 -8.27
N LEU A 288 -10.49 -2.89 -7.88
CA LEU A 288 -11.14 -1.60 -8.17
C LEU A 288 -10.73 -0.49 -7.20
N ILE A 289 -10.21 -0.87 -6.02
CA ILE A 289 -9.70 0.07 -5.01
C ILE A 289 -8.28 0.51 -5.38
N ILE A 290 -7.45 -0.41 -5.85
CA ILE A 290 -6.02 -0.14 -6.18
C ILE A 290 -5.89 0.76 -7.41
N LYS A 291 -6.76 0.57 -8.42
CA LYS A 291 -6.78 1.43 -9.61
C LYS A 291 -7.27 2.80 -9.17
N LYS A 292 -6.40 3.85 -9.22
CA LYS A 292 -6.68 5.25 -8.88
C LYS A 292 -8.04 5.43 -8.21
N PRO A 293 -8.18 5.99 -7.04
CA PRO A 293 -9.37 5.87 -6.24
C PRO A 293 -10.58 6.09 -7.13
N ASN A 294 -11.26 5.02 -7.47
CA ASN A 294 -12.57 5.09 -8.08
C ASN A 294 -13.48 5.59 -6.96
N LEU A 295 -13.50 6.92 -6.81
CA LEU A 295 -14.24 7.60 -5.74
C LEU A 295 -15.70 7.17 -5.76
N ASP A 296 -16.25 6.86 -6.93
CA ASP A 296 -17.63 6.42 -7.05
C ASP A 296 -17.79 4.98 -6.51
N TYR A 297 -16.87 4.07 -6.86
CA TYR A 297 -16.87 2.73 -6.28
C TYR A 297 -16.68 2.77 -4.75
N TRP A 298 -15.75 3.58 -4.26
CA TRP A 298 -15.53 3.76 -2.83
C TRP A 298 -16.78 4.29 -2.11
N LYS A 299 -17.46 5.28 -2.69
CA LYS A 299 -18.74 5.80 -2.17
C LYS A 299 -19.82 4.71 -2.13
N THR A 300 -19.90 3.86 -3.16
CA THR A 300 -20.86 2.74 -3.15
C THR A 300 -20.61 1.76 -2.01
N LEU A 301 -19.33 1.49 -1.66
CA LEU A 301 -18.99 0.62 -0.54
C LEU A 301 -19.34 1.23 0.82
N ILE A 302 -19.02 2.51 1.04
CA ILE A 302 -19.27 3.19 2.32
C ILE A 302 -20.77 3.41 2.56
N ASN A 303 -21.51 3.77 1.51
CA ASN A 303 -22.94 4.08 1.64
C ASN A 303 -23.81 2.82 1.58
N ASN A 304 -23.24 1.64 1.40
CA ASN A 304 -24.00 0.39 1.37
C ASN A 304 -24.48 0.02 2.79
N PRO A 305 -25.80 -0.08 3.06
CA PRO A 305 -26.33 -0.41 4.37
C PRO A 305 -25.89 -1.80 4.87
N LEU A 306 -25.47 -2.68 3.97
CA LEU A 306 -24.95 -4.01 4.31
C LEU A 306 -23.44 -4.00 4.59
N SER A 307 -22.78 -2.85 4.66
CA SER A 307 -21.38 -2.69 5.08
C SER A 307 -20.42 -3.73 4.50
N PRO A 308 -20.14 -3.71 3.18
CA PRO A 308 -19.32 -4.74 2.51
C PRO A 308 -17.85 -4.73 2.93
N LEU A 309 -17.38 -3.71 3.60
CA LEU A 309 -15.99 -3.62 4.10
C LEU A 309 -15.77 -4.38 5.42
N ILE A 310 -16.85 -4.73 6.14
CA ILE A 310 -16.77 -5.44 7.41
C ILE A 310 -16.55 -6.94 7.18
N ASN A 311 -15.49 -7.49 7.80
CA ASN A 311 -15.28 -8.92 7.85
C ASN A 311 -16.17 -9.56 8.93
N ARG A 312 -17.33 -10.04 8.53
CA ARG A 312 -18.32 -10.62 9.45
C ARG A 312 -17.84 -11.86 10.19
N CYS A 313 -16.83 -12.54 9.69
CA CYS A 313 -16.25 -13.70 10.36
C CYS A 313 -15.48 -13.31 11.63
N ILE A 314 -14.94 -12.08 11.68
CA ILE A 314 -14.07 -11.60 12.76
C ILE A 314 -14.73 -10.48 13.55
N GLU A 315 -15.36 -9.53 12.85
CA GLU A 315 -15.92 -8.30 13.43
C GLU A 315 -17.43 -8.40 13.72
N GLY A 316 -18.09 -9.45 13.23
CA GLY A 316 -19.52 -9.64 13.39
C GLY A 316 -19.90 -9.98 14.82
N LEU A 317 -20.65 -9.09 15.49
CA LEU A 317 -21.17 -9.31 16.83
C LEU A 317 -22.57 -9.94 16.74
N TYR A 318 -22.59 -11.28 16.65
CA TYR A 318 -23.84 -12.04 16.60
C TYR A 318 -24.13 -12.68 17.97
N SER A 319 -25.42 -12.73 18.33
CA SER A 319 -25.84 -13.51 19.50
C SER A 319 -25.60 -14.99 19.24
N PRO A 320 -24.76 -15.68 20.03
CA PRO A 320 -24.39 -17.06 19.77
C PRO A 320 -25.54 -18.06 19.99
N GLY A 321 -26.56 -17.66 20.75
CA GLY A 321 -27.66 -18.55 21.10
C GLY A 321 -27.19 -19.85 21.74
N SER A 322 -27.88 -20.99 21.43
CA SER A 322 -27.58 -22.31 22.01
C SER A 322 -26.19 -22.87 21.68
N THR A 323 -25.47 -22.29 20.69
CA THR A 323 -24.09 -22.74 20.40
C THR A 323 -23.14 -22.42 21.52
N PHE A 324 -23.44 -21.40 22.32
CA PHE A 324 -22.65 -21.04 23.52
C PHE A 324 -22.76 -22.06 24.67
N LYS A 325 -23.80 -22.87 24.68
CA LYS A 325 -24.02 -23.92 25.71
C LYS A 325 -22.88 -24.92 25.79
N MET A 326 -22.25 -25.24 24.64
CA MET A 326 -21.07 -26.12 24.61
C MET A 326 -19.89 -25.51 25.35
N ILE A 327 -19.67 -24.21 25.23
CA ILE A 327 -18.61 -23.51 25.97
C ILE A 327 -18.89 -23.53 27.47
N VAL A 328 -20.14 -23.29 27.88
CA VAL A 328 -20.55 -23.37 29.29
C VAL A 328 -20.35 -24.79 29.86
N ALA A 329 -20.69 -25.82 29.06
CA ALA A 329 -20.45 -27.21 29.43
C ALA A 329 -18.98 -27.53 29.66
N LEU A 330 -18.12 -27.11 28.70
CA LEU A 330 -16.67 -27.29 28.80
C LEU A 330 -16.09 -26.54 30.00
N ALA A 331 -16.52 -25.33 30.27
CA ALA A 331 -16.12 -24.58 31.44
C ALA A 331 -16.54 -25.34 32.74
N GLY A 332 -17.75 -25.88 32.80
CA GLY A 332 -18.23 -26.68 33.91
C GLY A 332 -17.37 -27.89 34.20
N LEU A 333 -16.99 -28.63 33.18
CA LEU A 333 -16.10 -29.79 33.27
C LEU A 333 -14.68 -29.39 33.64
N LYS A 334 -14.11 -28.38 32.97
CA LYS A 334 -12.74 -27.89 33.22
C LYS A 334 -12.56 -27.44 34.64
N TYR A 335 -13.50 -26.71 35.21
CA TYR A 335 -13.42 -26.20 36.57
C TYR A 335 -14.02 -27.19 37.63
N LYS A 336 -14.31 -28.43 37.21
CA LYS A 336 -14.84 -29.49 38.08
C LYS A 336 -16.10 -29.10 38.86
N LYS A 337 -16.95 -28.27 38.25
CA LYS A 337 -18.25 -27.87 38.78
C LYS A 337 -19.33 -28.90 38.50
N ILE A 338 -19.13 -29.68 37.46
CA ILE A 338 -19.92 -30.84 37.07
C ILE A 338 -18.98 -31.96 36.59
N ASN A 339 -19.49 -33.17 36.57
CA ASN A 339 -18.93 -34.32 35.89
C ASN A 339 -19.94 -34.87 34.87
N SER A 340 -19.62 -35.98 34.21
CA SER A 340 -20.50 -36.61 33.19
C SER A 340 -21.86 -37.06 33.77
N ASP A 341 -21.90 -37.44 35.05
CA ASP A 341 -23.08 -37.98 35.73
C ASP A 341 -23.95 -36.89 36.40
N HIS A 342 -23.45 -35.66 36.40
CA HIS A 342 -24.17 -34.52 36.95
C HIS A 342 -25.51 -34.32 36.28
N THR A 343 -26.58 -34.22 37.05
CA THR A 343 -27.93 -34.02 36.54
C THR A 343 -28.60 -32.79 37.16
N GLU A 344 -29.37 -32.09 36.36
CA GLU A 344 -30.29 -31.02 36.79
C GLU A 344 -31.72 -31.36 36.38
N PHE A 345 -32.70 -30.85 37.10
CA PHE A 345 -34.09 -31.07 36.78
C PHE A 345 -34.67 -29.80 36.10
N CYS A 346 -35.21 -29.96 34.91
CA CYS A 346 -35.81 -28.89 34.14
C CYS A 346 -37.33 -28.96 34.23
N GLU A 347 -37.95 -28.02 34.93
CA GLU A 347 -39.39 -27.83 35.01
C GLU A 347 -39.95 -26.93 33.88
N GLY A 348 -39.10 -26.48 32.95
CA GLY A 348 -39.48 -25.55 31.87
C GLY A 348 -39.21 -24.08 32.19
N LYS A 349 -38.84 -23.76 33.42
CA LYS A 349 -38.47 -22.42 33.88
C LYS A 349 -37.53 -22.46 35.08
N ILE A 350 -36.85 -21.36 35.32
CA ILE A 350 -36.05 -21.12 36.51
C ILE A 350 -36.25 -19.67 36.95
N GLU A 351 -36.32 -19.44 38.28
CA GLU A 351 -36.34 -18.13 38.88
C GLU A 351 -34.88 -17.70 39.23
N PHE A 352 -34.53 -16.48 38.84
CA PHE A 352 -33.26 -15.88 39.18
C PHE A 352 -33.42 -14.38 39.39
N GLY A 353 -33.20 -13.92 40.63
CA GLY A 353 -33.58 -12.57 41.04
C GLY A 353 -35.07 -12.37 40.88
N ASP A 354 -35.47 -11.25 40.35
CA ASP A 354 -36.90 -10.88 40.16
C ASP A 354 -37.46 -11.33 38.80
N ARG A 355 -36.78 -12.28 38.11
CA ARG A 355 -37.17 -12.67 36.73
C ARG A 355 -37.27 -14.20 36.62
N LEU A 356 -38.25 -14.61 35.77
CA LEU A 356 -38.39 -16.00 35.32
C LEU A 356 -37.70 -16.17 33.97
N TYR A 357 -36.81 -17.13 33.89
CA TYR A 357 -36.13 -17.55 32.66
C TYR A 357 -36.73 -18.86 32.18
N HIS A 358 -37.27 -18.88 30.99
CA HIS A 358 -38.00 -20.02 30.44
C HIS A 358 -37.05 -20.91 29.59
N CYS A 359 -37.30 -22.20 29.65
CA CYS A 359 -36.82 -23.16 28.66
C CYS A 359 -37.75 -23.10 27.43
N TRP A 360 -37.19 -23.42 26.25
CA TRP A 360 -38.00 -23.51 25.05
C TRP A 360 -39.11 -24.58 25.17
N LYS A 361 -38.86 -25.68 25.93
CA LYS A 361 -39.88 -26.68 26.25
C LYS A 361 -40.62 -26.29 27.49
N LYS A 362 -41.82 -25.72 27.33
CA LYS A 362 -42.62 -25.16 28.43
C LYS A 362 -42.95 -26.14 29.56
N LYS A 363 -43.14 -27.45 29.24
CA LYS A 363 -43.40 -28.51 30.22
C LYS A 363 -42.14 -29.06 30.90
N GLY A 364 -40.97 -28.52 30.58
CA GLY A 364 -39.69 -28.98 31.05
C GLY A 364 -39.19 -30.26 30.33
N HIS A 365 -37.91 -30.55 30.54
CA HIS A 365 -37.25 -31.74 30.00
C HIS A 365 -37.13 -32.88 31.01
N GLY A 366 -37.46 -32.59 32.30
CA GLY A 366 -37.21 -33.52 33.39
C GLY A 366 -35.74 -33.56 33.79
N ARG A 367 -35.27 -34.73 34.21
CA ARG A 367 -33.87 -34.91 34.62
C ARG A 367 -32.94 -34.97 33.41
N MET A 368 -31.97 -34.08 33.36
CA MET A 368 -31.02 -33.91 32.26
C MET A 368 -29.60 -34.00 32.78
N ASN A 369 -28.76 -34.79 32.09
CA ASN A 369 -27.30 -34.71 32.21
C ASN A 369 -26.70 -33.79 31.14
N VAL A 370 -25.38 -33.58 31.15
CA VAL A 370 -24.71 -32.67 30.19
C VAL A 370 -25.00 -33.05 28.74
N GLU A 371 -24.88 -34.33 28.39
CA GLU A 371 -25.09 -34.83 27.05
C GLU A 371 -26.53 -34.60 26.56
N SER A 372 -27.51 -35.03 27.35
CA SER A 372 -28.91 -34.84 27.04
C SER A 372 -29.29 -33.36 27.01
N ALA A 373 -28.70 -32.53 27.87
CA ALA A 373 -28.95 -31.10 27.90
C ALA A 373 -28.41 -30.38 26.66
N ILE A 374 -27.26 -30.80 26.10
CA ILE A 374 -26.75 -30.32 24.83
C ILE A 374 -27.66 -30.79 23.70
N LYS A 375 -27.95 -32.10 23.63
CA LYS A 375 -28.80 -32.74 22.61
C LYS A 375 -30.17 -32.08 22.49
N GLU A 376 -30.86 -31.89 23.61
CA GLU A 376 -32.19 -31.31 23.70
C GLU A 376 -32.17 -29.78 23.83
N SER A 377 -30.97 -29.17 23.84
CA SER A 377 -30.80 -27.71 24.02
C SER A 377 -31.52 -27.16 25.24
N CYS A 378 -31.43 -27.82 26.42
CA CYS A 378 -32.15 -27.43 27.62
C CYS A 378 -31.59 -26.13 28.22
N ASP A 379 -32.36 -25.04 28.19
CA ASP A 379 -31.92 -23.74 28.71
C ASP A 379 -31.75 -23.77 30.24
N VAL A 380 -32.68 -24.38 30.98
CA VAL A 380 -32.66 -24.45 32.46
C VAL A 380 -31.39 -25.12 32.96
N PHE A 381 -30.98 -26.24 32.37
CA PHE A 381 -29.73 -26.90 32.74
C PHE A 381 -28.53 -25.93 32.66
N PHE A 382 -28.44 -25.19 31.57
CA PHE A 382 -27.31 -24.28 31.36
C PHE A 382 -27.42 -23.00 32.19
N TYR A 383 -28.60 -22.53 32.53
CA TYR A 383 -28.77 -21.45 33.51
C TYR A 383 -28.26 -21.86 34.89
N GLU A 384 -28.66 -23.03 35.38
CA GLU A 384 -28.18 -23.55 36.68
C GLU A 384 -26.66 -23.80 36.67
N LEU A 385 -26.14 -24.37 35.58
CA LEU A 385 -24.72 -24.58 35.41
C LEU A 385 -23.94 -23.27 35.42
N SER A 386 -24.42 -22.24 34.69
CA SER A 386 -23.80 -20.92 34.64
C SER A 386 -23.75 -20.24 36.01
N LYS A 387 -24.79 -20.40 36.86
CA LYS A 387 -24.80 -19.93 38.24
C LYS A 387 -23.70 -20.59 39.08
N LYS A 388 -23.52 -21.91 38.90
CA LYS A 388 -22.49 -22.70 39.65
C LYS A 388 -21.06 -22.35 39.20
N ILE A 389 -20.84 -22.04 37.94
CA ILE A 389 -19.51 -21.72 37.39
C ILE A 389 -19.14 -20.28 37.75
N GLY A 390 -20.05 -19.34 37.50
CA GLY A 390 -19.84 -17.91 37.58
C GLY A 390 -19.20 -17.33 36.30
N ILE A 391 -19.50 -16.07 36.02
CA ILE A 391 -19.12 -15.41 34.76
C ILE A 391 -17.61 -15.38 34.49
N ASN A 392 -16.81 -15.15 35.53
CA ASN A 392 -15.34 -15.05 35.40
C ASN A 392 -14.65 -16.36 34.96
N LYS A 393 -15.34 -17.52 35.06
CA LYS A 393 -14.82 -18.82 34.64
C LYS A 393 -15.42 -19.26 33.31
N ILE A 394 -16.46 -18.58 32.83
CA ILE A 394 -17.05 -18.82 31.51
C ILE A 394 -16.34 -17.96 30.47
N ALA A 395 -15.96 -16.74 30.82
CA ALA A 395 -15.13 -15.84 30.02
C ALA A 395 -13.66 -16.27 30.02
#